data_c9f4c43a819738e05876b22dcac1e06f
#
_entry.id   c9f4c43a819738e05876b22dcac1e06f
#
_cell.length_a   1.000
_cell.length_b   1.000
_cell.length_c   1.000
_cell.angle_alpha   90.00
_cell.angle_beta   90.00
_cell.angle_gamma   90.00
#
_symmetry.space_group_name_H-M   'P 1'
#
loop_
_entity.id
_entity.type
_entity.pdbx_description
1 polymer ?
#
loop_
_entity_poly.entity_id
_entity_poly.type
_entity_poly.pdbx_seq_one_letter_code
_entity_poly.pdbx_strand_id
1 'polypeptide(L)'
;MGITTIALHVEPDAVATIDSRLSLPLAIAEAHGAHVTALVFSTTAHQVGTAGSTAGDPAAEEDAVAAHLRAALEARGLRFEVRGRSSFAYGIGPNFADQMRVSDIGMIVFRSGADLGRRMVATGGLFSSGRPLLLVPTDYAVAAHPRRIILAWDASPASVRAVHGALPLATRADQVTVVSVTDDKEFRPGQSGVELAHLLARHGVRATFHPVERGRGGVSAAIMDVAREVQADMLVMGAVRHGTMHNLVFGSATMELLDHGPALPTLMAA
;
A
#
# COMPACT_ATOMS: atom_id res chain seq x y z
N MET A 1 3.77 3.71 19.02
CA MET A 1 4.88 3.32 18.13
C MET A 1 4.64 4.00 16.80
N GLY A 2 5.61 4.72 16.21
CA GLY A 2 5.46 5.42 14.92
C GLY A 2 6.12 4.64 13.78
N ILE A 3 5.89 5.08 12.54
CA ILE A 3 6.67 4.64 11.38
C ILE A 3 7.98 5.41 11.41
N THR A 4 9.11 4.71 11.47
CA THR A 4 10.45 5.32 11.51
C THR A 4 11.18 5.23 10.18
N THR A 5 10.83 4.23 9.37
CA THR A 5 11.49 3.95 8.09
C THR A 5 10.48 3.57 7.01
N ILE A 6 10.61 4.17 5.84
CA ILE A 6 9.74 3.94 4.68
C ILE A 6 10.60 3.53 3.49
N ALA A 7 10.26 2.41 2.84
CA ALA A 7 10.76 2.09 1.50
C ALA A 7 9.75 2.60 0.46
N LEU A 8 10.12 3.58 -0.34
CA LEU A 8 9.26 4.21 -1.33
C LEU A 8 9.74 3.89 -2.75
N HIS A 9 8.91 3.19 -3.53
CA HIS A 9 9.16 3.04 -4.96
C HIS A 9 8.64 4.26 -5.74
N VAL A 10 9.46 4.81 -6.61
CA VAL A 10 9.15 5.96 -7.46
C VAL A 10 9.42 5.58 -8.92
N GLU A 11 8.36 5.60 -9.72
CA GLU A 11 8.46 5.40 -11.17
C GLU A 11 8.90 6.71 -11.84
N PRO A 12 9.94 6.70 -12.70
CA PRO A 12 10.46 7.91 -13.33
C PRO A 12 9.68 8.34 -14.59
N ASP A 13 8.36 8.13 -14.61
CA ASP A 13 7.54 8.33 -15.82
C ASP A 13 7.03 9.76 -16.05
N ALA A 14 7.13 10.66 -15.09
CA ALA A 14 6.80 12.09 -15.29
C ALA A 14 7.24 12.96 -14.11
N VAL A 15 8.32 13.71 -14.26
CA VAL A 15 8.80 14.67 -13.24
C VAL A 15 7.70 15.67 -12.86
N ALA A 16 6.94 16.18 -13.82
CA ALA A 16 5.90 17.19 -13.60
C ALA A 16 4.74 16.75 -12.68
N THR A 17 4.52 15.46 -12.50
CA THR A 17 3.43 14.92 -11.66
C THR A 17 3.91 14.22 -10.40
N ILE A 18 5.22 14.19 -10.14
CA ILE A 18 5.79 13.49 -8.98
C ILE A 18 5.24 14.05 -7.68
N ASP A 19 5.22 15.37 -7.52
CA ASP A 19 4.80 16.01 -6.27
C ASP A 19 3.36 15.66 -5.90
N SER A 20 2.45 15.65 -6.87
CA SER A 20 1.06 15.27 -6.62
C SER A 20 0.91 13.78 -6.29
N ARG A 21 1.66 12.91 -6.98
CA ARG A 21 1.61 11.46 -6.76
C ARG A 21 2.24 11.04 -5.43
N LEU A 22 3.25 11.76 -4.97
CA LEU A 22 3.92 11.48 -3.70
C LEU A 22 3.30 12.23 -2.52
N SER A 23 2.24 13.00 -2.72
CA SER A 23 1.61 13.83 -1.69
C SER A 23 1.25 13.03 -0.42
N LEU A 24 0.58 11.90 -0.54
CA LEU A 24 0.25 11.05 0.61
C LEU A 24 1.47 10.35 1.22
N PRO A 25 2.37 9.68 0.46
CA PRO A 25 3.60 9.10 1.01
C PRO A 25 4.42 10.11 1.81
N LEU A 26 4.60 11.32 1.30
CA LEU A 26 5.38 12.37 1.97
C LEU A 26 4.64 12.91 3.19
N ALA A 27 3.32 13.09 3.15
CA ALA A 27 2.54 13.50 4.31
C ALA A 27 2.61 12.46 5.46
N ILE A 28 2.61 11.17 5.13
CA ILE A 28 2.83 10.12 6.14
C ILE A 28 4.26 10.20 6.70
N ALA A 29 5.27 10.37 5.85
CA ALA A 29 6.64 10.51 6.29
C ALA A 29 6.83 11.70 7.25
N GLU A 30 6.27 12.87 6.92
CA GLU A 30 6.28 14.07 7.74
C GLU A 30 5.57 13.84 9.08
N ALA A 31 4.35 13.31 9.05
CA ALA A 31 3.55 13.07 10.25
C ALA A 31 4.24 12.15 11.26
N HIS A 32 5.09 11.24 10.79
CA HIS A 32 5.81 10.27 11.62
C HIS A 32 7.29 10.64 11.87
N GLY A 33 7.83 11.65 11.19
CA GLY A 33 9.26 11.98 11.21
C GLY A 33 10.12 10.83 10.67
N ALA A 34 9.60 10.11 9.68
CA ALA A 34 10.22 8.90 9.15
C ALA A 34 11.43 9.20 8.25
N HIS A 35 12.37 8.27 8.21
CA HIS A 35 13.40 8.23 7.18
C HIS A 35 12.84 7.59 5.91
N VAL A 36 13.02 8.23 4.75
CA VAL A 36 12.54 7.74 3.47
C VAL A 36 13.70 7.19 2.65
N THR A 37 13.70 5.90 2.35
CA THR A 37 14.55 5.31 1.32
C THR A 37 13.77 5.24 0.02
N ALA A 38 14.00 6.17 -0.87
CA ALA A 38 13.35 6.23 -2.17
C ALA A 38 14.14 5.44 -3.21
N LEU A 39 13.45 4.54 -3.89
CA LEU A 39 13.98 3.64 -4.92
C LEU A 39 13.44 4.11 -6.27
N VAL A 40 14.27 4.80 -7.04
CA VAL A 40 13.92 5.37 -8.34
C VAL A 40 14.38 4.42 -9.42
N PHE A 41 13.44 3.74 -10.05
CA PHE A 41 13.70 2.88 -11.21
C PHE A 41 12.43 2.65 -12.03
N SER A 42 12.60 2.52 -13.36
CA SER A 42 11.50 2.23 -14.26
C SER A 42 11.14 0.75 -14.25
N THR A 43 9.85 0.46 -14.12
CA THR A 43 9.31 -0.89 -14.24
C THR A 43 9.12 -1.32 -15.68
N THR A 44 9.00 -0.36 -16.63
CA THR A 44 8.78 -0.62 -18.06
C THR A 44 10.07 -0.90 -18.82
N ALA A 45 11.19 -0.33 -18.42
CA ALA A 45 12.49 -0.50 -19.08
C ALA A 45 13.02 -1.95 -19.11
N HIS A 46 12.49 -2.81 -18.23
CA HIS A 46 12.85 -4.24 -18.19
C HIS A 46 12.13 -5.09 -19.25
N GLN A 47 11.09 -4.56 -19.89
CA GLN A 47 10.34 -5.26 -20.94
C GLN A 47 10.89 -5.02 -22.34
N VAL A 48 11.76 -4.02 -22.52
CA VAL A 48 12.25 -3.61 -23.84
C VAL A 48 13.67 -4.13 -24.06
N GLY A 49 13.78 -5.43 -24.28
CA GLY A 49 14.89 -6.05 -25.02
C GLY A 49 14.76 -5.85 -26.53
N THR A 50 13.90 -4.96 -27.03
CA THR A 50 13.70 -4.67 -28.46
C THR A 50 14.13 -3.24 -28.74
N ALA A 51 15.26 -3.13 -29.43
CA ALA A 51 15.73 -1.89 -30.03
C ALA A 51 14.64 -1.24 -30.89
N GLY A 52 14.28 0.02 -30.60
CA GLY A 52 13.41 0.79 -31.52
C GLY A 52 12.46 1.81 -30.90
N SER A 53 12.53 2.12 -29.61
CA SER A 53 11.72 3.19 -29.02
C SER A 53 12.44 4.54 -29.16
N THR A 54 11.76 5.53 -29.76
CA THR A 54 12.16 6.96 -29.82
C THR A 54 11.88 7.68 -28.47
N ALA A 55 11.70 6.95 -27.39
CA ALA A 55 11.60 7.49 -26.03
C ALA A 55 13.01 7.94 -25.56
N GLY A 56 13.08 9.02 -24.77
CA GLY A 56 14.33 9.58 -24.25
C GLY A 56 15.18 8.56 -23.51
N ASP A 57 16.39 8.95 -23.15
CA ASP A 57 17.30 8.10 -22.38
C ASP A 57 16.68 7.77 -21.01
N PRO A 58 16.31 6.50 -20.72
CA PRO A 58 15.70 6.13 -19.43
C PRO A 58 16.58 6.46 -18.22
N ALA A 59 17.92 6.45 -18.40
CA ALA A 59 18.84 6.80 -17.32
C ALA A 59 18.78 8.31 -17.02
N ALA A 60 18.66 9.15 -18.04
CA ALA A 60 18.51 10.59 -17.85
C ALA A 60 17.16 10.95 -17.16
N GLU A 61 16.09 10.22 -17.46
CA GLU A 61 14.80 10.40 -16.78
C GLU A 61 14.87 9.97 -15.31
N GLU A 62 15.50 8.83 -15.02
CA GLU A 62 15.73 8.36 -13.64
C GLU A 62 16.56 9.38 -12.85
N ASP A 63 17.62 9.94 -13.42
CA ASP A 63 18.48 10.94 -12.78
C ASP A 63 17.72 12.26 -12.54
N ALA A 64 16.89 12.71 -13.48
CA ALA A 64 16.08 13.91 -13.32
C ALA A 64 15.03 13.75 -12.20
N VAL A 65 14.36 12.60 -12.15
CA VAL A 65 13.42 12.26 -11.08
C VAL A 65 14.11 12.17 -9.73
N ALA A 66 15.27 11.53 -9.68
CA ALA A 66 16.06 11.41 -8.44
C ALA A 66 16.51 12.78 -7.92
N ALA A 67 16.92 13.68 -8.81
CA ALA A 67 17.31 15.04 -8.45
C ALA A 67 16.10 15.85 -7.92
N HIS A 68 14.98 15.80 -8.63
CA HIS A 68 13.74 16.48 -8.20
C HIS A 68 13.27 15.97 -6.82
N LEU A 69 13.29 14.64 -6.64
CA LEU A 69 12.87 14.02 -5.38
C LEU A 69 13.78 14.41 -4.20
N ARG A 70 15.11 14.48 -4.41
CA ARG A 70 16.03 14.97 -3.38
C ARG A 70 15.66 16.40 -2.95
N ALA A 71 15.45 17.30 -3.91
CA ALA A 71 15.04 18.68 -3.61
C ALA A 71 13.71 18.75 -2.86
N ALA A 72 12.72 17.94 -3.26
CA ALA A 72 11.41 17.89 -2.59
C ALA A 72 11.48 17.37 -1.16
N LEU A 73 12.31 16.36 -0.90
CA LEU A 73 12.52 15.78 0.44
C LEU A 73 13.30 16.74 1.35
N GLU A 74 14.34 17.41 0.81
CA GLU A 74 15.12 18.44 1.53
C GLU A 74 14.25 19.63 1.92
N ALA A 75 13.42 20.13 0.99
CA ALA A 75 12.51 21.26 1.24
C ALA A 75 11.50 20.97 2.36
N ARG A 76 11.19 19.67 2.60
CA ARG A 76 10.29 19.22 3.67
C ARG A 76 11.04 18.88 4.97
N GLY A 77 12.35 19.00 5.00
CA GLY A 77 13.19 18.66 6.16
C GLY A 77 13.15 17.18 6.53
N LEU A 78 12.81 16.30 5.58
CA LEU A 78 12.79 14.86 5.79
C LEU A 78 14.20 14.28 5.76
N ARG A 79 14.41 13.23 6.55
CA ARG A 79 15.61 12.40 6.43
C ARG A 79 15.41 11.40 5.31
N PHE A 80 16.36 11.30 4.38
CA PHE A 80 16.15 10.45 3.21
C PHE A 80 17.43 9.89 2.62
N GLU A 81 17.27 8.86 1.81
CA GLU A 81 18.24 8.33 0.85
C GLU A 81 17.51 8.09 -0.48
N VAL A 82 18.14 8.47 -1.59
CA VAL A 82 17.61 8.21 -2.95
C VAL A 82 18.56 7.28 -3.66
N ARG A 83 18.05 6.09 -4.01
CA ARG A 83 18.78 5.03 -4.71
C ARG A 83 18.25 4.90 -6.14
N GLY A 84 19.10 5.05 -7.12
CA GLY A 84 18.83 4.81 -8.53
C GLY A 84 19.16 3.38 -8.96
N ARG A 85 18.94 3.08 -10.25
CA ARG A 85 19.10 1.76 -10.88
C ARG A 85 20.47 1.11 -10.67
N SER A 86 21.56 1.90 -10.63
CA SER A 86 22.91 1.40 -10.39
C SER A 86 23.10 0.70 -9.03
N SER A 87 22.15 0.91 -8.12
CA SER A 87 22.16 0.30 -6.79
C SER A 87 21.53 -1.10 -6.75
N PHE A 88 21.02 -1.63 -7.87
CA PHE A 88 20.20 -2.86 -7.89
C PHE A 88 20.89 -4.02 -8.62
N ALA A 89 21.26 -5.06 -7.86
CA ALA A 89 21.99 -6.21 -8.40
C ALA A 89 21.10 -7.35 -8.94
N TYR A 90 19.84 -7.49 -8.45
CA TYR A 90 19.06 -8.72 -8.63
C TYR A 90 17.66 -8.54 -9.24
N GLY A 91 17.42 -7.44 -9.94
CA GLY A 91 16.10 -7.15 -10.53
C GLY A 91 15.17 -6.36 -9.60
N ILE A 92 14.10 -5.82 -10.18
CA ILE A 92 13.29 -4.75 -9.59
C ILE A 92 12.51 -5.21 -8.37
N GLY A 93 11.77 -6.31 -8.48
CA GLY A 93 10.92 -6.82 -7.41
C GLY A 93 11.70 -7.31 -6.20
N PRO A 94 12.73 -8.16 -6.35
CA PRO A 94 13.59 -8.57 -5.24
C PRO A 94 14.24 -7.41 -4.49
N ASN A 95 14.78 -6.42 -5.20
CA ASN A 95 15.44 -5.28 -4.56
C ASN A 95 14.48 -4.42 -3.73
N PHE A 96 13.25 -4.21 -4.20
CA PHE A 96 12.24 -3.52 -3.41
C PHE A 96 11.85 -4.32 -2.16
N ALA A 97 11.65 -5.63 -2.30
CA ALA A 97 11.35 -6.52 -1.17
C ALA A 97 12.50 -6.53 -0.13
N ASP A 98 13.75 -6.56 -0.58
CA ASP A 98 14.91 -6.52 0.31
C ASP A 98 14.98 -5.20 1.10
N GLN A 99 14.71 -4.07 0.44
CA GLN A 99 14.64 -2.79 1.12
C GLN A 99 13.47 -2.72 2.11
N MET A 100 12.32 -3.30 1.76
CA MET A 100 11.18 -3.37 2.68
C MET A 100 11.47 -4.19 3.93
N ARG A 101 12.30 -5.25 3.87
CA ARG A 101 12.66 -6.08 5.05
C ARG A 101 13.29 -5.26 6.17
N VAL A 102 14.01 -4.20 5.82
CA VAL A 102 14.67 -3.30 6.78
C VAL A 102 13.92 -1.98 6.96
N SER A 103 12.64 -1.94 6.55
CA SER A 103 11.75 -0.79 6.69
C SER A 103 10.50 -1.17 7.48
N ASP A 104 9.80 -0.19 8.04
CA ASP A 104 8.55 -0.43 8.74
C ASP A 104 7.39 -0.67 7.77
N ILE A 105 7.42 0.01 6.62
CA ILE A 105 6.39 -0.05 5.58
C ILE A 105 6.99 0.19 4.20
N GLY A 106 6.49 -0.52 3.19
CA GLY A 106 6.71 -0.19 1.79
C GLY A 106 5.58 0.67 1.23
N MET A 107 5.89 1.57 0.32
CA MET A 107 4.91 2.39 -0.38
C MET A 107 5.16 2.39 -1.89
N ILE A 108 4.11 2.21 -2.66
CA ILE A 108 4.14 2.26 -4.14
C ILE A 108 3.00 3.15 -4.61
N VAL A 109 3.30 4.11 -5.48
CA VAL A 109 2.27 4.80 -6.24
C VAL A 109 1.85 3.90 -7.39
N PHE A 110 0.61 3.43 -7.35
CA PHE A 110 0.11 2.38 -8.22
C PHE A 110 -0.86 2.96 -9.26
N ARG A 111 -0.53 2.79 -10.53
CA ARG A 111 -1.41 3.17 -11.64
C ARG A 111 -2.32 1.99 -11.98
N SER A 112 -3.59 2.26 -12.24
CA SER A 112 -4.50 1.30 -12.85
C SER A 112 -4.05 0.98 -14.28
N GLY A 113 -4.13 -0.30 -14.66
CA GLY A 113 -3.71 -0.81 -15.96
C GLY A 113 -2.57 -1.82 -15.85
N ALA A 114 -2.57 -2.81 -16.72
CA ALA A 114 -1.71 -3.99 -16.65
C ALA A 114 -0.22 -3.67 -16.94
N ASP A 115 0.44 -2.97 -16.05
CA ASP A 115 1.90 -2.87 -16.04
C ASP A 115 2.48 -4.06 -15.25
N LEU A 116 2.99 -5.05 -15.99
CA LEU A 116 3.58 -6.26 -15.42
C LEU A 116 4.72 -5.91 -14.46
N GLY A 117 5.53 -4.91 -14.76
CA GLY A 117 6.65 -4.50 -13.92
C GLY A 117 6.21 -3.98 -12.56
N ARG A 118 5.23 -3.07 -12.51
CA ARG A 118 4.66 -2.57 -11.24
C ARG A 118 4.01 -3.67 -10.43
N ARG A 119 3.29 -4.57 -11.11
CA ARG A 119 2.72 -5.76 -10.47
C ARG A 119 3.81 -6.65 -9.86
N MET A 120 4.94 -6.84 -10.54
CA MET A 120 6.09 -7.59 -10.01
C MET A 120 6.68 -6.93 -8.77
N VAL A 121 6.85 -5.60 -8.76
CA VAL A 121 7.34 -4.83 -7.60
C VAL A 121 6.37 -4.98 -6.43
N ALA A 122 5.07 -4.74 -6.66
CA ALA A 122 4.04 -4.86 -5.63
C ALA A 122 3.95 -6.29 -5.07
N THR A 123 3.94 -7.31 -5.95
CA THR A 123 3.91 -8.72 -5.56
C THR A 123 5.15 -9.11 -4.77
N GLY A 124 6.35 -8.67 -5.21
CA GLY A 124 7.61 -8.90 -4.49
C GLY A 124 7.59 -8.26 -3.11
N GLY A 125 7.22 -6.98 -3.02
CA GLY A 125 7.09 -6.26 -1.76
C GLY A 125 6.10 -6.95 -0.81
N LEU A 126 4.92 -7.29 -1.30
CA LEU A 126 3.83 -7.84 -0.50
C LEU A 126 4.11 -9.26 0.03
N PHE A 127 4.62 -10.15 -0.84
CA PHE A 127 4.74 -11.57 -0.50
C PHE A 127 6.15 -12.04 -0.13
N SER A 128 7.17 -11.19 -0.30
CA SER A 128 8.56 -11.59 -0.05
C SER A 128 9.27 -10.74 1.00
N SER A 129 8.70 -9.61 1.42
CA SER A 129 9.33 -8.74 2.42
C SER A 129 8.98 -9.09 3.86
N GLY A 130 7.78 -9.63 4.12
CA GLY A 130 7.20 -9.81 5.45
C GLY A 130 6.76 -8.47 6.10
N ARG A 131 6.63 -7.40 5.32
CA ARG A 131 6.25 -6.06 5.77
C ARG A 131 4.97 -5.58 5.10
N PRO A 132 4.22 -4.68 5.75
CA PRO A 132 3.05 -4.08 5.12
C PRO A 132 3.44 -3.24 3.91
N LEU A 133 2.60 -3.27 2.89
CA LEU A 133 2.73 -2.50 1.67
C LEU A 133 1.52 -1.59 1.50
N LEU A 134 1.76 -0.28 1.34
CA LEU A 134 0.75 0.71 0.99
C LEU A 134 0.77 0.95 -0.53
N LEU A 135 -0.32 0.61 -1.18
CA LEU A 135 -0.59 0.97 -2.57
C LEU A 135 -1.35 2.29 -2.61
N VAL A 136 -0.80 3.30 -3.26
CA VAL A 136 -1.42 4.63 -3.39
C VAL A 136 -1.89 4.81 -4.82
N PRO A 137 -3.19 5.11 -5.07
CA PRO A 137 -3.66 5.39 -6.42
C PRO A 137 -2.93 6.60 -7.01
N THR A 138 -2.59 6.56 -8.29
CA THR A 138 -1.84 7.64 -8.97
C THR A 138 -2.57 8.98 -8.90
N ASP A 139 -3.91 8.93 -8.94
CA ASP A 139 -4.75 10.14 -8.96
C ASP A 139 -5.15 10.60 -7.55
N TYR A 140 -4.62 9.95 -6.52
CA TYR A 140 -4.89 10.31 -5.13
C TYR A 140 -3.97 11.47 -4.69
N ALA A 141 -4.47 12.68 -4.81
CA ALA A 141 -3.71 13.90 -4.57
C ALA A 141 -3.89 14.50 -3.16
N VAL A 142 -4.39 13.71 -2.19
CA VAL A 142 -4.61 14.19 -0.82
C VAL A 142 -3.28 14.18 -0.06
N ALA A 143 -2.77 15.35 0.27
CA ALA A 143 -1.53 15.54 1.03
C ALA A 143 -1.83 15.59 2.54
N ALA A 144 -2.47 14.56 3.08
CA ALA A 144 -2.81 14.47 4.49
C ALA A 144 -2.72 13.04 5.01
N HIS A 145 -2.41 12.90 6.30
CA HIS A 145 -2.47 11.61 6.98
C HIS A 145 -3.90 11.04 6.95
N PRO A 146 -4.09 9.73 6.71
CA PRO A 146 -5.43 9.13 6.68
C PRO A 146 -6.19 9.38 7.98
N ARG A 147 -7.43 9.81 7.86
CA ARG A 147 -8.28 10.20 8.99
C ARG A 147 -9.43 9.20 9.23
N ARG A 148 -9.95 8.59 8.17
CA ARG A 148 -11.04 7.61 8.24
C ARG A 148 -10.58 6.31 7.57
N ILE A 149 -10.23 5.34 8.39
CA ILE A 149 -9.66 4.06 7.94
C ILE A 149 -10.72 2.97 8.04
N ILE A 150 -10.89 2.19 6.97
CA ILE A 150 -11.66 0.96 6.99
C ILE A 150 -10.70 -0.23 7.10
N LEU A 151 -11.00 -1.15 8.01
CA LEU A 151 -10.28 -2.41 8.21
C LEU A 151 -11.14 -3.57 7.75
N ALA A 152 -10.78 -4.22 6.65
CA ALA A 152 -11.41 -5.45 6.20
C ALA A 152 -10.89 -6.63 7.06
N TRP A 153 -11.77 -7.16 7.91
CA TRP A 153 -11.43 -8.17 8.89
C TRP A 153 -12.07 -9.52 8.58
N ASP A 154 -11.23 -10.52 8.35
CA ASP A 154 -11.64 -11.92 8.15
C ASP A 154 -11.00 -12.88 9.16
N ALA A 155 -10.29 -12.36 10.17
CA ALA A 155 -9.55 -13.11 11.18
C ALA A 155 -8.46 -14.06 10.59
N SER A 156 -8.05 -13.87 9.35
CA SER A 156 -6.92 -14.59 8.77
C SER A 156 -5.58 -14.08 9.33
N PRO A 157 -4.52 -14.90 9.30
CA PRO A 157 -3.18 -14.42 9.65
C PRO A 157 -2.73 -13.19 8.83
N ALA A 158 -3.18 -13.07 7.58
CA ALA A 158 -2.89 -11.94 6.73
C ALA A 158 -3.60 -10.67 7.23
N SER A 159 -4.90 -10.74 7.55
CA SER A 159 -5.62 -9.58 8.10
C SER A 159 -5.07 -9.15 9.47
N VAL A 160 -4.65 -10.11 10.31
CA VAL A 160 -3.95 -9.80 11.58
C VAL A 160 -2.67 -9.00 11.32
N ARG A 161 -1.83 -9.46 10.37
CA ARG A 161 -0.60 -8.72 10.02
C ARG A 161 -0.88 -7.34 9.46
N ALA A 162 -1.90 -7.22 8.60
CA ALA A 162 -2.29 -5.93 8.05
C ALA A 162 -2.76 -4.95 9.13
N VAL A 163 -3.60 -5.39 10.06
CA VAL A 163 -4.04 -4.60 11.22
C VAL A 163 -2.86 -4.12 12.05
N HIS A 164 -1.97 -5.02 12.44
CA HIS A 164 -0.79 -4.65 13.23
C HIS A 164 0.15 -3.72 12.47
N GLY A 165 0.32 -3.92 11.16
CA GLY A 165 1.09 -3.01 10.30
C GLY A 165 0.45 -1.63 10.14
N ALA A 166 -0.88 -1.54 10.25
CA ALA A 166 -1.62 -0.29 10.16
C ALA A 166 -1.74 0.47 11.49
N LEU A 167 -1.43 -0.14 12.64
CA LEU A 167 -1.58 0.50 13.96
C LEU A 167 -0.94 1.89 14.04
N PRO A 168 0.28 2.14 13.51
CA PRO A 168 0.86 3.48 13.55
C PRO A 168 0.02 4.53 12.81
N LEU A 169 -0.65 4.14 11.73
CA LEU A 169 -1.55 5.02 10.97
C LEU A 169 -2.89 5.15 11.71
N ALA A 170 -3.45 4.05 12.18
CA ALA A 170 -4.73 3.99 12.87
C ALA A 170 -4.76 4.81 14.17
N THR A 171 -3.66 4.86 14.92
CA THR A 171 -3.56 5.66 16.16
C THR A 171 -3.63 7.17 15.92
N ARG A 172 -3.44 7.62 14.69
CA ARG A 172 -3.53 9.02 14.28
C ARG A 172 -4.82 9.33 13.52
N ALA A 173 -5.60 8.30 13.19
CA ALA A 173 -6.88 8.48 12.52
C ALA A 173 -7.96 9.00 13.47
N ASP A 174 -8.94 9.72 12.91
CA ASP A 174 -10.10 10.20 13.67
C ASP A 174 -11.08 9.06 13.99
N GLN A 175 -11.21 8.13 13.03
CA GLN A 175 -12.13 7.01 13.09
C GLN A 175 -11.58 5.80 12.34
N VAL A 176 -11.75 4.63 12.92
CA VAL A 176 -11.50 3.34 12.27
C VAL A 176 -12.79 2.52 12.24
N THR A 177 -13.18 2.01 11.08
CA THR A 177 -14.33 1.14 10.91
C THR A 177 -13.86 -0.27 10.59
N VAL A 178 -14.09 -1.21 11.50
CA VAL A 178 -13.81 -2.64 11.28
C VAL A 178 -14.99 -3.24 10.52
N VAL A 179 -14.75 -3.79 9.33
CA VAL A 179 -15.78 -4.42 8.49
C VAL A 179 -15.51 -5.90 8.36
N SER A 180 -16.53 -6.72 8.64
CA SER A 180 -16.53 -8.15 8.36
C SER A 180 -17.74 -8.51 7.53
N VAL A 181 -17.52 -9.32 6.49
CA VAL A 181 -18.59 -9.89 5.67
C VAL A 181 -19.05 -11.19 6.35
N THR A 182 -20.26 -11.17 6.91
CA THR A 182 -20.71 -12.19 7.87
C THR A 182 -21.28 -13.45 7.24
N ASP A 183 -21.77 -13.36 6.01
CA ASP A 183 -22.33 -14.48 5.23
C ASP A 183 -21.28 -15.18 4.35
N ASP A 184 -20.04 -14.71 4.38
CA ASP A 184 -18.91 -15.33 3.65
C ASP A 184 -18.17 -16.37 4.48
N LYS A 185 -18.15 -16.20 5.83
CA LYS A 185 -17.39 -17.02 6.75
C LYS A 185 -18.00 -17.02 8.16
N GLU A 186 -18.01 -18.18 8.77
CA GLU A 186 -18.32 -18.28 10.21
C GLU A 186 -17.14 -17.82 11.07
N PHE A 187 -17.40 -16.88 11.97
CA PHE A 187 -16.43 -16.40 12.94
C PHE A 187 -16.63 -17.10 14.29
N ARG A 188 -15.56 -17.61 14.88
CA ARG A 188 -15.57 -17.99 16.29
C ARG A 188 -15.72 -16.74 17.16
N PRO A 189 -16.27 -16.82 18.38
CA PRO A 189 -16.46 -15.63 19.24
C PRO A 189 -15.23 -14.76 19.39
N GLY A 190 -14.05 -15.34 19.62
CA GLY A 190 -12.79 -14.60 19.75
C GLY A 190 -12.19 -14.07 18.44
N GLN A 191 -12.82 -14.35 17.29
CA GLN A 191 -12.43 -13.87 15.97
C GLN A 191 -13.30 -12.72 15.46
N SER A 192 -14.29 -12.31 16.25
CA SER A 192 -15.25 -11.28 15.86
C SER A 192 -14.58 -9.92 15.65
N GLY A 193 -15.19 -9.11 14.79
CA GLY A 193 -14.74 -7.72 14.61
C GLY A 193 -14.92 -6.87 15.88
N VAL A 194 -15.77 -7.27 16.80
CA VAL A 194 -15.93 -6.65 18.13
C VAL A 194 -14.65 -6.82 18.96
N GLU A 195 -14.08 -8.03 19.00
CA GLU A 195 -12.82 -8.26 19.72
C GLU A 195 -11.65 -7.48 19.10
N LEU A 196 -11.65 -7.33 17.76
CA LEU A 196 -10.69 -6.45 17.11
C LEU A 196 -10.90 -4.98 17.50
N ALA A 197 -12.13 -4.50 17.56
CA ALA A 197 -12.42 -3.13 18.00
C ALA A 197 -11.96 -2.89 19.45
N HIS A 198 -12.11 -3.88 20.34
CA HIS A 198 -11.58 -3.82 21.71
C HIS A 198 -10.04 -3.76 21.72
N LEU A 199 -9.35 -4.55 20.86
CA LEU A 199 -7.89 -4.48 20.73
C LEU A 199 -7.47 -3.07 20.29
N LEU A 200 -8.11 -2.54 19.26
CA LEU A 200 -7.83 -1.19 18.73
C LEU A 200 -8.05 -0.11 19.79
N ALA A 201 -9.13 -0.21 20.57
CA ALA A 201 -9.40 0.72 21.68
C ALA A 201 -8.30 0.69 22.77
N ARG A 202 -7.72 -0.49 23.08
CA ARG A 202 -6.56 -0.60 23.98
C ARG A 202 -5.31 0.09 23.45
N HIS A 203 -5.20 0.26 22.11
CA HIS A 203 -4.16 1.05 21.45
C HIS A 203 -4.52 2.53 21.29
N GLY A 204 -5.64 2.99 21.87
CA GLY A 204 -6.08 4.38 21.79
C GLY A 204 -6.78 4.74 20.47
N VAL A 205 -7.14 3.74 19.65
CA VAL A 205 -7.82 3.94 18.37
C VAL A 205 -9.33 3.98 18.60
N ARG A 206 -10.01 4.99 18.06
CA ARG A 206 -11.47 5.04 18.01
C ARG A 206 -11.97 4.10 16.91
N ALA A 207 -12.43 2.93 17.31
CA ALA A 207 -12.87 1.89 16.40
C ALA A 207 -14.33 1.51 16.61
N THR A 208 -15.05 1.29 15.51
CA THR A 208 -16.40 0.73 15.48
C THR A 208 -16.41 -0.54 14.63
N PHE A 209 -17.28 -1.49 14.99
CA PHE A 209 -17.50 -2.70 14.22
C PHE A 209 -18.75 -2.56 13.36
N HIS A 210 -18.65 -2.88 12.07
CA HIS A 210 -19.71 -2.79 11.07
C HIS A 210 -19.80 -4.14 10.32
N PRO A 211 -20.69 -5.06 10.78
CA PRO A 211 -20.95 -6.31 10.06
C PRO A 211 -21.76 -6.01 8.81
N VAL A 212 -21.44 -6.66 7.69
CA VAL A 212 -22.15 -6.53 6.41
C VAL A 212 -22.39 -7.89 5.79
N GLU A 213 -23.39 -7.98 4.93
CA GLU A 213 -23.60 -9.13 4.06
C GLU A 213 -22.94 -8.89 2.70
N ARG A 214 -22.49 -9.95 2.07
CA ARG A 214 -21.79 -9.92 0.76
C ARG A 214 -22.65 -9.33 -0.36
N GLY A 215 -23.95 -9.57 -0.30
CA GLY A 215 -24.88 -9.16 -1.34
C GLY A 215 -24.55 -9.75 -2.72
N ARG A 216 -25.11 -9.15 -3.78
CA ARG A 216 -24.88 -9.60 -5.18
C ARG A 216 -23.53 -9.19 -5.74
N GLY A 217 -22.92 -8.15 -5.18
CA GLY A 217 -21.63 -7.58 -5.66
C GLY A 217 -20.40 -8.30 -5.14
N GLY A 218 -20.56 -9.23 -4.20
CA GLY A 218 -19.45 -9.94 -3.57
C GLY A 218 -18.79 -9.14 -2.44
N VAL A 219 -17.76 -9.75 -1.85
CA VAL A 219 -17.05 -9.22 -0.66
C VAL A 219 -16.42 -7.86 -0.92
N SER A 220 -15.70 -7.72 -2.04
CA SER A 220 -15.02 -6.45 -2.38
C SER A 220 -16.02 -5.30 -2.53
N ALA A 221 -17.15 -5.53 -3.19
CA ALA A 221 -18.19 -4.51 -3.36
C ALA A 221 -18.80 -4.11 -2.01
N ALA A 222 -19.14 -5.08 -1.15
CA ALA A 222 -19.70 -4.80 0.17
C ALA A 222 -18.74 -3.95 1.03
N ILE A 223 -17.45 -4.25 1.04
CA ILE A 223 -16.42 -3.45 1.74
C ILE A 223 -16.33 -2.04 1.15
N MET A 224 -16.33 -1.91 -0.18
CA MET A 224 -16.25 -0.60 -0.83
C MET A 224 -17.53 0.24 -0.69
N ASP A 225 -18.69 -0.39 -0.51
CA ASP A 225 -19.94 0.30 -0.20
C ASP A 225 -19.87 0.95 1.20
N VAL A 226 -19.38 0.20 2.21
CA VAL A 226 -19.12 0.78 3.53
C VAL A 226 -18.05 1.86 3.46
N ALA A 227 -16.98 1.66 2.69
CA ALA A 227 -15.93 2.66 2.53
C ALA A 227 -16.50 4.00 2.01
N ARG A 228 -17.42 3.94 1.05
CA ARG A 228 -18.13 5.13 0.53
C ARG A 228 -19.06 5.74 1.58
N GLU A 229 -19.83 4.92 2.29
CA GLU A 229 -20.76 5.37 3.34
C GLU A 229 -20.03 6.16 4.45
N VAL A 230 -18.92 5.61 4.97
CA VAL A 230 -18.13 6.25 6.02
C VAL A 230 -17.13 7.28 5.47
N GLN A 231 -17.12 7.50 4.16
CA GLN A 231 -16.15 8.37 3.47
C GLN A 231 -14.70 8.02 3.83
N ALA A 232 -14.36 6.75 3.80
CA ALA A 232 -13.02 6.29 4.10
C ALA A 232 -11.99 6.87 3.12
N ASP A 233 -10.83 7.23 3.66
CA ASP A 233 -9.68 7.72 2.90
C ASP A 233 -8.54 6.69 2.84
N MET A 234 -8.72 5.52 3.49
CA MET A 234 -7.78 4.41 3.43
C MET A 234 -8.48 3.07 3.71
N LEU A 235 -8.07 2.04 2.97
CA LEU A 235 -8.43 0.64 3.22
C LEU A 235 -7.23 -0.12 3.80
N VAL A 236 -7.48 -0.99 4.77
CA VAL A 236 -6.52 -1.96 5.30
C VAL A 236 -7.08 -3.36 5.12
N MET A 237 -6.32 -4.27 4.52
CA MET A 237 -6.77 -5.65 4.28
C MET A 237 -5.63 -6.66 4.27
N GLY A 238 -5.93 -7.90 4.61
CA GLY A 238 -5.02 -9.01 4.40
C GLY A 238 -4.84 -9.33 2.93
N ALA A 239 -3.65 -9.77 2.54
CA ALA A 239 -3.35 -10.23 1.19
C ALA A 239 -3.13 -11.74 1.18
N VAL A 240 -3.75 -12.43 0.24
CA VAL A 240 -3.64 -13.88 0.09
C VAL A 240 -3.11 -14.22 -1.29
N ARG A 241 -2.05 -15.04 -1.34
CA ARG A 241 -1.56 -15.63 -2.59
C ARG A 241 -2.46 -16.82 -2.98
N HIS A 242 -2.87 -16.91 -4.23
CA HIS A 242 -3.55 -18.12 -4.72
C HIS A 242 -2.67 -19.35 -4.49
N GLY A 243 -3.09 -20.23 -3.58
CA GLY A 243 -2.49 -21.53 -3.31
C GLY A 243 -3.48 -22.40 -2.57
N THR A 244 -3.99 -23.42 -3.23
CA THR A 244 -4.61 -24.68 -2.72
C THR A 244 -5.74 -24.64 -1.68
N MET A 245 -6.32 -23.53 -1.32
CA MET A 245 -7.51 -23.51 -0.48
C MET A 245 -8.71 -22.93 -1.22
N HIS A 246 -9.66 -23.78 -1.53
CA HIS A 246 -10.88 -23.53 -2.32
C HIS A 246 -11.87 -22.50 -1.74
N ASN A 247 -11.60 -21.89 -0.57
CA ASN A 247 -12.57 -21.09 0.17
C ASN A 247 -12.10 -19.69 0.60
N LEU A 248 -11.07 -19.09 -0.06
CA LEU A 248 -10.61 -17.74 0.32
C LEU A 248 -10.99 -16.71 -0.75
N VAL A 249 -12.11 -16.05 -0.53
CA VAL A 249 -12.67 -15.00 -1.40
C VAL A 249 -11.74 -13.78 -1.51
N PHE A 250 -10.91 -13.52 -0.50
CA PHE A 250 -9.91 -12.43 -0.52
C PHE A 250 -8.74 -12.65 -1.50
N GLY A 251 -8.49 -13.88 -1.97
CA GLY A 251 -7.48 -14.13 -3.00
C GLY A 251 -7.79 -13.44 -4.33
N SER A 252 -9.07 -13.35 -4.70
CA SER A 252 -9.51 -12.61 -5.89
C SER A 252 -9.38 -11.10 -5.70
N ALA A 253 -9.73 -10.57 -4.52
CA ALA A 253 -9.61 -9.15 -4.20
C ALA A 253 -8.16 -8.64 -4.23
N THR A 254 -7.21 -9.44 -3.70
CA THR A 254 -5.78 -9.11 -3.77
C THR A 254 -5.30 -9.01 -5.22
N MET A 255 -5.65 -9.99 -6.06
CA MET A 255 -5.24 -10.01 -7.46
C MET A 255 -5.92 -8.91 -8.26
N GLU A 256 -7.20 -8.64 -8.00
CA GLU A 256 -7.94 -7.55 -8.61
C GLU A 256 -7.30 -6.18 -8.32
N LEU A 257 -6.90 -5.93 -7.07
CA LEU A 257 -6.17 -4.73 -6.69
C LEU A 257 -4.80 -4.61 -7.37
N LEU A 258 -4.07 -5.73 -7.52
CA LEU A 258 -2.78 -5.74 -8.21
C LEU A 258 -2.90 -5.64 -9.74
N ASP A 259 -4.04 -6.02 -10.31
CA ASP A 259 -4.31 -5.93 -11.75
C ASP A 259 -4.90 -4.58 -12.16
N HIS A 260 -5.83 -4.04 -11.37
CA HIS A 260 -6.57 -2.84 -11.72
C HIS A 260 -6.17 -1.59 -10.93
N GLY A 261 -5.38 -1.75 -9.86
CA GLY A 261 -5.04 -0.69 -8.92
C GLY A 261 -6.15 -0.46 -7.87
N PRO A 262 -5.79 0.12 -6.73
CA PRO A 262 -6.73 0.43 -5.67
C PRO A 262 -7.53 1.70 -6.00
N ALA A 263 -8.81 1.73 -5.62
CA ALA A 263 -9.64 2.93 -5.68
C ALA A 263 -9.35 3.93 -4.53
N LEU A 264 -8.84 3.41 -3.42
CA LEU A 264 -8.37 4.17 -2.24
C LEU A 264 -6.96 3.72 -1.89
N PRO A 265 -6.14 4.54 -1.23
CA PRO A 265 -4.92 4.09 -0.59
C PRO A 265 -5.18 2.81 0.18
N THR A 266 -4.50 1.71 -0.18
CA THR A 266 -4.77 0.40 0.40
C THR A 266 -3.51 -0.19 1.00
N LEU A 267 -3.51 -0.39 2.33
CA LEU A 267 -2.46 -1.08 3.04
C LEU A 267 -2.77 -2.57 3.11
N MET A 268 -1.80 -3.36 2.69
CA MET A 268 -1.91 -4.81 2.65
C MET A 268 -0.75 -5.48 3.39
N ALA A 269 -0.98 -6.67 3.95
CA ALA A 269 0.08 -7.56 4.42
C ALA A 269 -0.29 -9.02 4.14
N ALA A 270 0.72 -9.84 3.80
CA ALA A 270 0.54 -11.24 3.44
C ALA A 270 0.98 -12.19 4.57
#